data_4abbfee331e0a5e13345ba9a9aa3c0a8
#
_entry.id   4abbfee331e0a5e13345ba9a9aa3c0a8
#
_cell.length_a   1.000
_cell.length_b   1.000
_cell.length_c   1.000
_cell.angle_alpha   90.00
_cell.angle_beta   90.00
_cell.angle_gamma   90.00
#
_symmetry.space_group_name_H-M   'P 1'
#
loop_
_entity.id
_entity.type
_entity.pdbx_description
1 polymer ?
#
loop_
_entity_poly.entity_id
_entity_poly.type
_entity_poly.pdbx_seq_one_letter_code
_entity_poly.pdbx_strand_id
1 'polypeptide(L)'
;MTTVTETEPARADSAGIVVRGLRADARRNREAVIAAAKKLFADQGLDAQMPDVAKAAKVGVGTVYRHFPTKEDLIAALAGERFERLAEKAVESLEAEDAWQGFCDFIRFSAQLQADDRGLCEVMGSRPEVMNEAALAVGLDALCDKLVKRAQRSGELRKDLEWEDVPMIACGLGRITPAEMGPTTGRWPRLVEIILDGLHAPGSSKLPKPLSSP
;
A
#
# COMPACT_ATOMS: atom_id res chain seq x y z
N MET A 1 -31.18 50.78 44.72
CA MET A 1 -31.67 49.43 44.43
C MET A 1 -31.12 49.06 43.06
N THR A 2 -30.00 48.34 43.06
CA THR A 2 -29.32 47.95 41.82
C THR A 2 -29.25 46.41 41.81
N THR A 3 -30.05 45.85 40.94
CA THR A 3 -30.12 44.40 40.74
C THR A 3 -28.92 43.95 39.90
N VAL A 4 -28.08 43.15 40.48
CA VAL A 4 -26.97 42.47 39.79
C VAL A 4 -27.55 41.23 39.11
N THR A 5 -27.48 41.19 37.81
CA THR A 5 -27.83 40.01 36.99
C THR A 5 -26.61 39.09 36.96
N GLU A 6 -26.71 37.96 37.64
CA GLU A 6 -25.71 36.87 37.56
C GLU A 6 -25.81 36.20 36.20
N THR A 7 -24.73 36.30 35.41
CA THR A 7 -24.59 35.60 34.11
C THR A 7 -24.02 34.22 34.40
N GLU A 8 -24.78 33.18 34.12
CA GLU A 8 -24.41 31.78 34.22
C GLU A 8 -23.40 31.47 33.09
N PRO A 9 -22.19 30.92 33.36
CA PRO A 9 -21.23 30.59 32.29
C PRO A 9 -21.56 29.21 31.69
N ALA A 10 -21.77 29.22 30.41
CA ALA A 10 -21.56 28.22 29.35
C ALA A 10 -21.33 26.73 29.77
N ARG A 11 -22.40 25.92 29.71
CA ARG A 11 -22.38 24.46 29.68
C ARG A 11 -22.07 23.85 28.31
N ALA A 12 -21.54 24.61 27.35
CA ALA A 12 -21.39 24.20 25.96
C ALA A 12 -20.06 23.49 25.62
N ASP A 13 -19.04 23.47 26.49
CA ASP A 13 -17.68 23.05 26.11
C ASP A 13 -17.35 21.58 26.45
N SER A 14 -18.00 20.98 27.43
CA SER A 14 -17.71 19.61 27.88
C SER A 14 -18.16 18.53 26.89
N ALA A 15 -19.27 18.73 26.20
CA ALA A 15 -19.77 17.78 25.18
C ALA A 15 -18.86 17.71 23.96
N GLY A 16 -18.29 18.84 23.53
CA GLY A 16 -17.32 18.90 22.41
C GLY A 16 -16.02 18.19 22.72
N ILE A 17 -15.52 18.30 23.95
CA ILE A 17 -14.29 17.64 24.41
C ILE A 17 -14.48 16.12 24.49
N VAL A 18 -15.60 15.65 25.01
CA VAL A 18 -15.94 14.21 25.12
C VAL A 18 -16.05 13.59 23.73
N VAL A 19 -16.74 14.23 22.79
CA VAL A 19 -16.89 13.73 21.39
C VAL A 19 -15.55 13.70 20.66
N ARG A 20 -14.67 14.67 20.85
CA ARG A 20 -13.31 14.67 20.31
C ARG A 20 -12.47 13.52 20.89
N GLY A 21 -12.57 13.28 22.20
CA GLY A 21 -11.90 12.17 22.89
C GLY A 21 -12.32 10.82 22.30
N LEU A 22 -13.62 10.57 22.18
CA LEU A 22 -14.16 9.31 21.62
C LEU A 22 -13.75 9.07 20.17
N ARG A 23 -13.69 10.11 19.34
CA ARG A 23 -13.21 9.99 17.95
C ARG A 23 -11.72 9.71 17.90
N ALA A 24 -10.91 10.33 18.75
CA ALA A 24 -9.49 10.10 18.85
C ALA A 24 -9.19 8.67 19.34
N ASP A 25 -9.94 8.15 20.31
CA ASP A 25 -9.84 6.78 20.80
C ASP A 25 -10.21 5.77 19.72
N ALA A 26 -11.30 6.01 18.98
CA ALA A 26 -11.75 5.16 17.88
C ALA A 26 -10.68 5.10 16.77
N ARG A 27 -10.06 6.23 16.43
CA ARG A 27 -8.96 6.27 15.44
C ARG A 27 -7.75 5.49 15.94
N ARG A 28 -7.29 5.70 17.17
CA ARG A 28 -6.17 4.95 17.78
C ARG A 28 -6.44 3.45 17.80
N ASN A 29 -7.66 3.05 18.14
CA ASN A 29 -8.04 1.64 18.13
C ASN A 29 -8.00 1.05 16.71
N ARG A 30 -8.50 1.79 15.70
CA ARG A 30 -8.44 1.36 14.29
C ARG A 30 -6.99 1.19 13.83
N GLU A 31 -6.12 2.16 14.10
CA GLU A 31 -4.69 2.12 13.79
C GLU A 31 -4.00 0.94 14.47
N ALA A 32 -4.29 0.69 15.75
CA ALA A 32 -3.76 -0.45 16.49
C ALA A 32 -4.20 -1.80 15.90
N VAL A 33 -5.46 -1.91 15.47
CA VAL A 33 -5.99 -3.12 14.82
C VAL A 33 -5.28 -3.36 13.49
N ILE A 34 -5.10 -2.34 12.66
CA ILE A 34 -4.40 -2.43 11.38
C ILE A 34 -2.93 -2.85 11.59
N ALA A 35 -2.22 -2.21 12.52
CA ALA A 35 -0.82 -2.55 12.83
C ALA A 35 -0.66 -3.98 13.35
N ALA A 36 -1.60 -4.47 14.17
CA ALA A 36 -1.62 -5.84 14.66
C ALA A 36 -1.92 -6.85 13.54
N ALA A 37 -2.91 -6.53 12.70
CA ALA A 37 -3.28 -7.36 11.56
C ALA A 37 -2.15 -7.51 10.56
N LYS A 38 -1.43 -6.43 10.25
CA LYS A 38 -0.27 -6.45 9.36
C LYS A 38 0.78 -7.47 9.82
N LYS A 39 1.12 -7.46 11.12
CA LYS A 39 2.08 -8.42 11.68
C LYS A 39 1.55 -9.85 11.66
N LEU A 40 0.29 -10.03 12.06
CA LEU A 40 -0.31 -11.36 12.14
C LEU A 40 -0.44 -12.01 10.76
N PHE A 41 -0.87 -11.25 9.75
CA PHE A 41 -0.94 -11.74 8.38
C PHE A 41 0.43 -12.02 7.76
N ALA A 42 1.47 -11.24 8.15
CA ALA A 42 2.84 -11.51 7.75
C ALA A 42 3.34 -12.86 8.31
N ASP A 43 2.98 -13.18 9.56
CA ASP A 43 3.43 -14.39 10.25
C ASP A 43 2.60 -15.63 9.93
N GLN A 44 1.28 -15.50 9.81
CA GLN A 44 0.31 -16.60 9.72
C GLN A 44 -0.45 -16.65 8.38
N GLY A 45 -0.26 -15.67 7.52
CA GLY A 45 -0.98 -15.61 6.25
C GLY A 45 -2.50 -15.58 6.42
N LEU A 46 -3.19 -16.38 5.60
CA LEU A 46 -4.66 -16.51 5.63
C LEU A 46 -5.21 -17.21 6.88
N ASP A 47 -4.38 -17.87 7.68
CA ASP A 47 -4.83 -18.57 8.89
C ASP A 47 -5.10 -17.63 10.06
N ALA A 48 -4.54 -16.39 10.02
CA ALA A 48 -4.80 -15.37 11.03
C ALA A 48 -6.29 -15.07 11.21
N GLN A 49 -6.78 -15.09 12.46
CA GLN A 49 -8.19 -14.92 12.79
C GLN A 49 -8.46 -13.56 13.45
N MET A 50 -9.65 -13.01 13.27
CA MET A 50 -10.06 -11.72 13.84
C MET A 50 -9.92 -11.62 15.37
N PRO A 51 -10.21 -12.69 16.17
CA PRO A 51 -9.94 -12.67 17.61
C PRO A 51 -8.46 -12.55 17.96
N ASP A 52 -7.55 -13.14 17.15
CA ASP A 52 -6.11 -13.04 17.37
C ASP A 52 -5.61 -11.62 17.09
N VAL A 53 -6.17 -10.97 16.06
CA VAL A 53 -5.92 -9.54 15.78
C VAL A 53 -6.35 -8.67 16.97
N ALA A 54 -7.53 -8.92 17.55
CA ALA A 54 -8.01 -8.19 18.72
C ALA A 54 -7.05 -8.32 19.91
N LYS A 55 -6.59 -9.55 20.18
CA LYS A 55 -5.62 -9.86 21.24
C LYS A 55 -4.29 -9.14 20.99
N ALA A 56 -3.76 -9.20 19.76
CA ALA A 56 -2.51 -8.55 19.39
C ALA A 56 -2.60 -7.02 19.46
N ALA A 57 -3.75 -6.44 19.07
CA ALA A 57 -4.04 -5.01 19.15
C ALA A 57 -4.37 -4.52 20.57
N LYS A 58 -4.54 -5.45 21.54
CA LYS A 58 -4.95 -5.16 22.92
C LYS A 58 -6.30 -4.44 23.01
N VAL A 59 -7.23 -4.78 22.12
CA VAL A 59 -8.60 -4.25 22.11
C VAL A 59 -9.63 -5.38 22.28
N GLY A 60 -10.85 -5.03 22.62
CA GLY A 60 -11.95 -6.02 22.65
C GLY A 60 -12.30 -6.51 21.25
N VAL A 61 -12.66 -7.79 21.11
CA VAL A 61 -13.08 -8.40 19.82
C VAL A 61 -14.26 -7.61 19.21
N GLY A 62 -15.21 -7.15 20.00
CA GLY A 62 -16.31 -6.29 19.53
C GLY A 62 -15.84 -4.95 18.96
N THR A 63 -14.70 -4.43 19.41
CA THR A 63 -14.09 -3.22 18.84
C THR A 63 -13.54 -3.49 17.44
N VAL A 64 -12.91 -4.65 17.23
CA VAL A 64 -12.41 -5.06 15.91
C VAL A 64 -13.58 -5.17 14.92
N TYR A 65 -14.63 -5.92 15.27
CA TYR A 65 -15.79 -6.09 14.38
C TYR A 65 -16.59 -4.81 14.14
N ARG A 66 -16.52 -3.83 15.05
CA ARG A 66 -17.12 -2.51 14.82
C ARG A 66 -16.37 -1.71 13.75
N HIS A 67 -15.05 -1.83 13.66
CA HIS A 67 -14.22 -1.15 12.66
C HIS A 67 -14.14 -1.93 11.36
N PHE A 68 -14.11 -3.25 11.44
CA PHE A 68 -13.94 -4.18 10.33
C PHE A 68 -14.93 -5.33 10.52
N PRO A 69 -16.15 -5.21 9.97
CA PRO A 69 -17.20 -6.21 10.11
C PRO A 69 -16.80 -7.60 9.62
N THR A 70 -15.94 -7.65 8.59
CA THR A 70 -15.41 -8.88 8.02
C THR A 70 -13.88 -8.87 7.98
N LYS A 71 -13.29 -10.03 7.75
CA LYS A 71 -11.85 -10.15 7.51
C LYS A 71 -11.45 -9.48 6.19
N GLU A 72 -12.34 -9.52 5.22
CA GLU A 72 -12.20 -8.87 3.93
C GLU A 72 -12.10 -7.35 4.08
N ASP A 73 -12.91 -6.73 4.95
CA ASP A 73 -12.82 -5.29 5.23
C ASP A 73 -11.46 -4.91 5.84
N LEU A 74 -10.92 -5.78 6.69
CA LEU A 74 -9.59 -5.58 7.28
C LEU A 74 -8.48 -5.72 6.21
N ILE A 75 -8.58 -6.71 5.33
CA ILE A 75 -7.66 -6.89 4.20
C ILE A 75 -7.75 -5.69 3.24
N ALA A 76 -8.94 -5.20 2.94
CA ALA A 76 -9.15 -4.02 2.12
C ALA A 76 -8.49 -2.76 2.71
N ALA A 77 -8.60 -2.58 4.03
CA ALA A 77 -7.95 -1.46 4.71
C ALA A 77 -6.41 -1.56 4.64
N LEU A 78 -5.85 -2.76 4.79
CA LEU A 78 -4.40 -3.00 4.63
C LEU A 78 -3.93 -2.76 3.19
N ALA A 79 -4.74 -3.16 2.22
CA ALA A 79 -4.49 -2.88 0.81
C ALA A 79 -4.50 -1.36 0.55
N GLY A 80 -5.49 -0.64 1.10
CA GLY A 80 -5.59 0.81 1.00
C GLY A 80 -4.32 1.51 1.48
N GLU A 81 -3.87 1.24 2.72
CA GLU A 81 -2.63 1.82 3.27
C GLU A 81 -1.40 1.54 2.40
N ARG A 82 -1.33 0.34 1.84
CA ARG A 82 -0.22 -0.04 0.96
C ARG A 82 -0.24 0.77 -0.33
N PHE A 83 -1.40 0.89 -0.98
CA PHE A 83 -1.53 1.62 -2.23
C PHE A 83 -1.42 3.13 -2.03
N GLU A 84 -1.85 3.68 -0.90
CA GLU A 84 -1.58 5.07 -0.52
C GLU A 84 -0.07 5.35 -0.49
N ARG A 85 0.74 4.49 0.14
CA ARG A 85 2.21 4.62 0.17
C ARG A 85 2.83 4.52 -1.24
N LEU A 86 2.31 3.65 -2.10
CA LEU A 86 2.77 3.55 -3.49
C LEU A 86 2.40 4.80 -4.29
N ALA A 87 1.20 5.35 -4.10
CA ALA A 87 0.77 6.58 -4.74
C ALA A 87 1.60 7.80 -4.30
N GLU A 88 1.87 7.93 -3.00
CA GLU A 88 2.76 8.95 -2.45
C GLU A 88 4.15 8.87 -3.09
N LYS A 89 4.73 7.67 -3.17
CA LYS A 89 6.03 7.46 -3.81
C LYS A 89 5.99 7.75 -5.31
N ALA A 90 4.90 7.41 -5.99
CA ALA A 90 4.74 7.73 -7.41
C ALA A 90 4.71 9.24 -7.65
N VAL A 91 4.01 10.00 -6.80
CA VAL A 91 3.98 11.47 -6.85
C VAL A 91 5.38 12.04 -6.62
N GLU A 92 6.09 11.63 -5.56
CA GLU A 92 7.47 12.04 -5.29
C GLU A 92 8.39 11.74 -6.50
N SER A 93 8.27 10.54 -7.08
CA SER A 93 9.05 10.12 -8.22
C SER A 93 8.74 10.92 -9.50
N LEU A 94 7.52 11.44 -9.65
CA LEU A 94 7.15 12.35 -10.73
C LEU A 94 7.76 13.75 -10.57
N GLU A 95 8.13 14.16 -9.36
CA GLU A 95 8.78 15.43 -9.06
C GLU A 95 10.31 15.39 -9.20
N ALA A 96 10.92 14.20 -9.30
CA ALA A 96 12.36 14.05 -9.50
C ALA A 96 12.84 14.81 -10.74
N GLU A 97 13.99 15.48 -10.68
CA GLU A 97 14.58 16.19 -11.83
C GLU A 97 14.84 15.25 -13.00
N ASP A 98 15.46 14.10 -12.71
CA ASP A 98 15.73 13.03 -13.66
C ASP A 98 14.52 12.08 -13.74
N ALA A 99 13.96 11.96 -14.95
CA ALA A 99 12.75 11.17 -15.19
C ALA A 99 13.00 9.66 -15.09
N TRP A 100 14.16 9.20 -15.54
CA TRP A 100 14.57 7.80 -15.46
C TRP A 100 14.85 7.40 -14.01
N GLN A 101 15.61 8.23 -13.29
CA GLN A 101 15.90 7.98 -11.89
C GLN A 101 14.60 7.95 -11.05
N GLY A 102 13.66 8.87 -11.30
CA GLY A 102 12.35 8.84 -10.63
C GLY A 102 11.60 7.54 -10.88
N PHE A 103 11.58 7.05 -12.12
CA PHE A 103 10.99 5.76 -12.45
C PHE A 103 11.71 4.61 -11.72
N CYS A 104 13.03 4.59 -11.74
CA CYS A 104 13.84 3.58 -11.05
C CYS A 104 13.56 3.56 -9.54
N ASP A 105 13.45 4.72 -8.91
CA ASP A 105 13.19 4.85 -7.48
C ASP A 105 11.79 4.35 -7.10
N PHE A 106 10.81 4.57 -7.97
CA PHE A 106 9.47 3.99 -7.79
C PHE A 106 9.49 2.45 -7.87
N ILE A 107 10.20 1.86 -8.85
CA ILE A 107 10.34 0.40 -8.99
C ILE A 107 11.08 -0.19 -7.78
N ARG A 108 12.20 0.42 -7.35
CA ARG A 108 12.95 -0.02 -6.15
C ARG A 108 12.10 0.02 -4.89
N PHE A 109 11.36 1.12 -4.68
CA PHE A 109 10.45 1.25 -3.54
C PHE A 109 9.33 0.20 -3.58
N SER A 110 8.73 -0.04 -4.74
CA SER A 110 7.69 -1.05 -4.92
C SER A 110 8.19 -2.45 -4.58
N ALA A 111 9.42 -2.78 -5.01
CA ALA A 111 10.07 -4.04 -4.70
C ALA A 111 10.43 -4.18 -3.21
N GLN A 112 10.94 -3.11 -2.59
CA GLN A 112 11.23 -3.08 -1.14
C GLN A 112 9.95 -3.31 -0.33
N LEU A 113 8.87 -2.60 -0.67
CA LEU A 113 7.58 -2.76 -0.02
C LEU A 113 7.03 -4.18 -0.14
N GLN A 114 7.31 -4.85 -1.25
CA GLN A 114 6.95 -6.25 -1.47
C GLN A 114 7.78 -7.20 -0.60
N ALA A 115 9.08 -6.92 -0.46
CA ALA A 115 9.99 -7.73 0.34
C ALA A 115 9.68 -7.60 1.85
N ASP A 116 9.34 -6.40 2.31
CA ASP A 116 9.04 -6.12 3.72
C ASP A 116 7.72 -6.74 4.20
N ASP A 117 6.72 -6.79 3.32
CA ASP A 117 5.35 -7.20 3.66
C ASP A 117 4.93 -8.52 2.97
N ARG A 118 5.84 -9.45 2.79
CA ARG A 118 5.65 -10.65 1.98
C ARG A 118 4.41 -11.47 2.34
N GLY A 119 4.23 -11.83 3.60
CA GLY A 119 3.06 -12.61 4.03
C GLY A 119 1.74 -11.86 3.80
N LEU A 120 1.76 -10.53 4.00
CA LEU A 120 0.62 -9.68 3.66
C LEU A 120 0.37 -9.68 2.15
N CYS A 121 1.42 -9.68 1.31
CA CYS A 121 1.27 -9.72 -0.15
C CYS A 121 0.61 -11.04 -0.62
N GLU A 122 0.89 -12.16 0.02
CA GLU A 122 0.22 -13.43 -0.27
C GLU A 122 -1.28 -13.38 0.08
N VAL A 123 -1.61 -12.83 1.25
CA VAL A 123 -3.01 -12.63 1.68
C VAL A 123 -3.75 -11.71 0.72
N MET A 124 -3.15 -10.59 0.36
CA MET A 124 -3.72 -9.63 -0.58
C MET A 124 -3.84 -10.22 -1.98
N GLY A 125 -2.83 -10.94 -2.46
CA GLY A 125 -2.82 -11.59 -3.78
C GLY A 125 -3.88 -12.69 -3.93
N SER A 126 -4.46 -13.21 -2.84
CA SER A 126 -5.61 -14.11 -2.88
C SER A 126 -6.95 -13.40 -3.15
N ARG A 127 -6.96 -12.07 -3.20
CA ARG A 127 -8.15 -11.21 -3.37
C ARG A 127 -7.88 -10.15 -4.46
N PRO A 128 -7.77 -10.55 -5.74
CA PRO A 128 -7.40 -9.63 -6.82
C PRO A 128 -8.39 -8.48 -7.00
N GLU A 129 -9.69 -8.71 -6.74
CA GLU A 129 -10.70 -7.66 -6.83
C GLU A 129 -10.46 -6.55 -5.81
N VAL A 130 -10.17 -6.92 -4.55
CA VAL A 130 -9.87 -5.97 -3.46
C VAL A 130 -8.61 -5.16 -3.78
N MET A 131 -7.60 -5.83 -4.36
CA MET A 131 -6.36 -5.17 -4.78
C MET A 131 -6.59 -4.15 -5.88
N ASN A 132 -7.35 -4.53 -6.92
CA ASN A 132 -7.66 -3.64 -8.03
C ASN A 132 -8.48 -2.42 -7.57
N GLU A 133 -9.50 -2.65 -6.75
CA GLU A 133 -10.34 -1.58 -6.21
C GLU A 133 -9.52 -0.59 -5.37
N ALA A 134 -8.67 -1.09 -4.48
CA ALA A 134 -7.81 -0.25 -3.65
C ALA A 134 -6.76 0.54 -4.47
N ALA A 135 -6.19 -0.05 -5.53
CA ALA A 135 -5.26 0.64 -6.42
C ALA A 135 -5.95 1.75 -7.22
N LEU A 136 -7.14 1.48 -7.75
CA LEU A 136 -7.96 2.47 -8.49
C LEU A 136 -8.41 3.62 -7.58
N ALA A 137 -8.76 3.32 -6.32
CA ALA A 137 -9.21 4.34 -5.37
C ALA A 137 -8.17 5.44 -5.12
N VAL A 138 -6.87 5.12 -5.23
CA VAL A 138 -5.78 6.09 -5.09
C VAL A 138 -5.24 6.60 -6.44
N GLY A 139 -5.81 6.16 -7.56
CA GLY A 139 -5.38 6.55 -8.91
C GLY A 139 -3.98 6.08 -9.27
N LEU A 140 -3.54 4.94 -8.76
CA LEU A 140 -2.18 4.44 -8.96
C LEU A 140 -1.91 4.09 -10.43
N ASP A 141 -2.92 3.63 -11.16
CA ASP A 141 -2.89 3.39 -12.60
C ASP A 141 -2.47 4.64 -13.39
N ALA A 142 -3.16 5.75 -13.14
CA ALA A 142 -2.85 7.03 -13.77
C ALA A 142 -1.47 7.58 -13.38
N LEU A 143 -1.02 7.32 -12.15
CA LEU A 143 0.32 7.70 -11.69
C LEU A 143 1.40 6.86 -12.37
N CYS A 144 1.22 5.54 -12.49
CA CYS A 144 2.13 4.64 -13.20
C CYS A 144 2.23 5.02 -14.68
N ASP A 145 1.10 5.30 -15.35
CA ASP A 145 1.09 5.75 -16.75
C ASP A 145 1.89 7.04 -16.94
N LYS A 146 1.73 8.02 -16.02
CA LYS A 146 2.52 9.26 -16.06
C LYS A 146 4.01 9.00 -15.86
N LEU A 147 4.41 8.13 -14.93
CA LEU A 147 5.81 7.77 -14.69
C LEU A 147 6.44 7.14 -15.94
N VAL A 148 5.76 6.14 -16.52
CA VAL A 148 6.20 5.47 -17.75
C VAL A 148 6.36 6.47 -18.88
N LYS A 149 5.34 7.27 -19.18
CA LYS A 149 5.36 8.26 -20.25
C LYS A 149 6.43 9.34 -20.04
N ARG A 150 6.68 9.73 -18.80
CA ARG A 150 7.70 10.73 -18.48
C ARG A 150 9.11 10.18 -18.75
N ALA A 151 9.41 8.95 -18.31
CA ALA A 151 10.69 8.29 -18.53
C ALA A 151 10.90 7.90 -20.02
N GLN A 152 9.84 7.55 -20.75
CA GLN A 152 9.91 7.33 -22.21
C GLN A 152 10.21 8.61 -22.99
N ARG A 153 9.70 9.76 -22.54
CA ARG A 153 9.97 11.06 -23.16
C ARG A 153 11.38 11.56 -22.92
N SER A 154 12.05 11.21 -21.80
CA SER A 154 13.48 11.49 -21.61
C SER A 154 14.37 10.66 -22.54
N GLY A 155 13.83 9.58 -23.10
CA GLY A 155 14.56 8.70 -24.02
C GLY A 155 15.28 7.56 -23.31
N GLU A 156 15.18 7.45 -22.00
CA GLU A 156 15.90 6.46 -21.19
C GLU A 156 15.10 5.20 -20.88
N LEU A 157 13.77 5.27 -20.93
CA LEU A 157 12.90 4.11 -20.82
C LEU A 157 12.50 3.61 -22.21
N ARG A 158 12.53 2.31 -22.42
CA ARG A 158 12.11 1.66 -23.67
C ARG A 158 10.65 2.02 -24.02
N LYS A 159 10.40 2.28 -25.32
CA LYS A 159 9.11 2.81 -25.80
C LYS A 159 7.99 1.78 -25.87
N ASP A 160 8.31 0.51 -25.80
CA ASP A 160 7.37 -0.61 -25.88
C ASP A 160 6.96 -1.17 -24.52
N LEU A 161 7.36 -0.50 -23.40
CA LEU A 161 6.82 -0.75 -22.07
C LEU A 161 5.47 -0.07 -21.94
N GLU A 162 4.48 -0.81 -21.47
CA GLU A 162 3.15 -0.30 -21.11
C GLU A 162 3.05 -0.12 -19.58
N TRP A 163 2.17 0.76 -19.10
CA TRP A 163 2.07 0.98 -17.65
C TRP A 163 1.55 -0.28 -16.92
N GLU A 164 0.78 -1.11 -17.61
CA GLU A 164 0.28 -2.39 -17.12
C GLU A 164 1.38 -3.40 -16.79
N ASP A 165 2.56 -3.25 -17.41
CA ASP A 165 3.73 -4.08 -17.10
C ASP A 165 4.30 -3.76 -15.70
N VAL A 166 4.13 -2.53 -15.21
CA VAL A 166 4.70 -2.08 -13.94
C VAL A 166 4.18 -2.90 -12.74
N PRO A 167 2.86 -3.07 -12.54
CA PRO A 167 2.35 -3.92 -11.47
C PRO A 167 2.75 -5.40 -11.67
N MET A 168 2.89 -5.89 -12.89
CA MET A 168 3.35 -7.25 -13.17
C MET A 168 4.80 -7.45 -12.75
N ILE A 169 5.68 -6.48 -13.02
CA ILE A 169 7.07 -6.47 -12.56
C ILE A 169 7.12 -6.45 -11.03
N ALA A 170 6.37 -5.55 -10.39
CA ALA A 170 6.34 -5.43 -8.94
C ALA A 170 5.83 -6.72 -8.25
N CYS A 171 4.75 -7.31 -8.76
CA CYS A 171 4.21 -8.58 -8.25
C CYS A 171 5.16 -9.77 -8.51
N GLY A 172 5.81 -9.79 -9.67
CA GLY A 172 6.79 -10.82 -10.03
C GLY A 172 7.99 -10.83 -9.08
N LEU A 173 8.51 -9.64 -8.76
CA LEU A 173 9.61 -9.47 -7.79
C LEU A 173 9.26 -10.03 -6.41
N GLY A 174 8.02 -9.85 -5.94
CA GLY A 174 7.58 -10.37 -4.65
C GLY A 174 7.46 -11.88 -4.57
N ARG A 175 7.21 -12.54 -5.70
CA ARG A 175 7.05 -14.01 -5.75
C ARG A 175 8.35 -14.76 -5.95
N ILE A 176 9.39 -14.11 -6.47
CA ILE A 176 10.69 -14.75 -6.81
C ILE A 176 11.60 -14.95 -5.60
N THR A 177 11.22 -14.52 -4.41
CA THR A 177 11.98 -14.74 -3.17
C THR A 177 11.39 -15.90 -2.33
N PRO A 178 11.36 -17.16 -2.80
CA PRO A 178 10.75 -18.23 -2.05
C PRO A 178 11.62 -18.60 -0.86
N ALA A 179 10.98 -18.84 0.28
CA ALA A 179 11.62 -19.51 1.41
C ALA A 179 12.20 -20.90 1.00
N GLU A 180 11.66 -21.47 -0.07
CA GLU A 180 12.03 -22.75 -0.65
C GLU A 180 13.38 -22.76 -1.40
N MET A 181 13.90 -21.60 -1.80
CA MET A 181 15.20 -21.47 -2.50
C MET A 181 16.39 -21.24 -1.56
N GLY A 182 16.22 -21.39 -0.24
CA GLY A 182 17.30 -21.17 0.74
C GLY A 182 17.69 -19.71 0.93
N PRO A 183 18.90 -19.36 1.40
CA PRO A 183 19.29 -18.02 1.84
C PRO A 183 19.45 -17.00 0.67
N THR A 184 18.46 -16.92 -0.21
CA THR A 184 18.41 -15.94 -1.31
C THR A 184 17.75 -14.63 -0.91
N THR A 185 17.38 -14.48 0.36
CA THR A 185 16.66 -13.33 0.92
C THR A 185 17.31 -11.96 0.69
N GLY A 186 18.60 -11.90 0.36
CA GLY A 186 19.31 -10.67 0.03
C GLY A 186 19.49 -10.40 -1.47
N ARG A 187 18.93 -11.21 -2.38
CA ARG A 187 19.19 -11.08 -3.82
C ARG A 187 18.16 -10.26 -4.60
N TRP A 188 17.03 -9.95 -4.01
CA TRP A 188 16.00 -9.16 -4.68
C TRP A 188 16.50 -7.76 -5.15
N PRO A 189 17.38 -7.02 -4.44
CA PRO A 189 17.87 -5.75 -4.96
C PRO A 189 18.66 -5.93 -6.26
N ARG A 190 19.46 -7.01 -6.35
CA ARG A 190 20.19 -7.34 -7.58
C ARG A 190 19.24 -7.67 -8.73
N LEU A 191 18.13 -8.36 -8.47
CA LEU A 191 17.13 -8.68 -9.50
C LEU A 191 16.42 -7.41 -10.00
N VAL A 192 16.12 -6.47 -9.10
CA VAL A 192 15.57 -5.16 -9.47
C VAL A 192 16.50 -4.45 -10.46
N GLU A 193 17.79 -4.38 -10.16
CA GLU A 193 18.76 -3.72 -11.08
C GLU A 193 18.84 -4.43 -12.43
N ILE A 194 18.82 -5.76 -12.47
CA ILE A 194 18.79 -6.52 -13.74
C ILE A 194 17.54 -6.20 -14.55
N ILE A 195 16.38 -6.03 -13.88
CA ILE A 195 15.14 -5.65 -14.56
C ILE A 195 15.24 -4.21 -15.07
N LEU A 196 15.73 -3.28 -14.25
CA LEU A 196 15.91 -1.89 -14.66
C LEU A 196 16.85 -1.77 -15.86
N ASP A 197 17.96 -2.52 -15.89
CA ASP A 197 18.84 -2.59 -17.05
C ASP A 197 18.09 -3.08 -18.32
N GLY A 198 17.22 -4.08 -18.17
CA GLY A 198 16.39 -4.58 -19.27
C GLY A 198 15.32 -3.60 -19.75
N LEU A 199 14.93 -2.66 -18.89
CA LEU A 199 13.97 -1.60 -19.20
C LEU A 199 14.61 -0.34 -19.79
N HIS A 200 15.93 -0.17 -19.63
CA HIS A 200 16.65 0.98 -20.15
C HIS A 200 16.67 0.99 -21.68
N ALA A 201 16.55 2.16 -22.28
CA ALA A 201 16.57 2.33 -23.74
C ALA A 201 18.02 2.49 -24.28
N PRO A 202 18.27 2.06 -25.53
CA PRO A 202 17.39 1.24 -26.34
C PRO A 202 17.43 -0.22 -25.87
N GLY A 203 16.27 -0.82 -25.61
CA GLY A 203 16.21 -2.24 -25.30
C GLY A 203 16.81 -3.10 -26.41
N SER A 204 17.50 -4.19 -26.04
CA SER A 204 18.18 -5.08 -27.00
C SER A 204 17.23 -5.90 -27.89
N SER A 205 15.97 -6.06 -27.47
CA SER A 205 14.93 -6.78 -28.19
C SER A 205 13.57 -6.11 -27.99
N LYS A 206 12.69 -6.27 -28.99
CA LYS A 206 11.30 -5.80 -28.88
C LYS A 206 10.49 -6.71 -27.96
N LEU A 207 9.68 -6.13 -27.07
CA LEU A 207 8.75 -6.90 -26.26
C LEU A 207 7.64 -7.53 -27.11
N PRO A 208 7.19 -8.74 -26.79
CA PRO A 208 5.99 -9.30 -27.41
C PRO A 208 4.77 -8.45 -27.04
N LYS A 209 3.78 -8.43 -27.94
CA LYS A 209 2.50 -7.80 -27.58
C LYS A 209 1.83 -8.58 -26.45
N PRO A 210 1.13 -7.89 -25.53
CA PRO A 210 0.29 -8.56 -24.56
C PRO A 210 -0.68 -9.53 -25.22
N LEU A 211 -0.89 -10.70 -24.63
CA LEU A 211 -1.91 -11.62 -25.11
C LEU A 211 -3.26 -10.94 -24.87
N SER A 212 -4.07 -10.81 -25.93
CA SER A 212 -5.45 -10.36 -25.77
C SER A 212 -6.16 -11.30 -24.81
N SER A 213 -6.80 -10.74 -23.78
CA SER A 213 -7.67 -11.52 -22.88
C SER A 213 -8.73 -12.24 -23.70
N PRO A 214 -9.02 -13.51 -23.39
CA PRO A 214 -10.03 -14.29 -24.08
C PRO A 214 -11.43 -13.71 -23.94
#